data_60d046ea1e8bf4cf90cf88b1248191ac
#
_entry.id   60d046ea1e8bf4cf90cf88b1248191ac
#
_cell.length_a   1.000
_cell.length_b   1.000
_cell.length_c   1.000
_cell.angle_alpha   90.00
_cell.angle_beta   90.00
_cell.angle_gamma   90.00
#
_symmetry.space_group_name_H-M   'P 1'
#
loop_
_entity.id
_entity.type
_entity.pdbx_description
1 polymer ?
#
loop_
_entity_poly.entity_id
_entity_poly.type
_entity_poly.pdbx_seq_one_letter_code
_entity_poly.pdbx_strand_id
1 'polypeptide(L)'
;MTMPSFASSPLRHGRTLLRTVAPAAIVLLALAACGSGAPDGEARPDAAAGKTAASLLNVSYDPTRELYTEFNAAFSQQWAAAHGSGVQVSMSHGGSGKQARAVIDGLEADVVTLALAADVDAIVDRGFIDPGWQAELPNNSAPYTSTIVFLVRRGNPKRIQDWPDLLQPGVAVVTPNPKTSGGARWNYLAAWGAVIKRGGSEADAVAFLEKLFRSVPVLDTGARGSTTTFAQRGIGDVLLAWENEAMLILEEFGDDKFEIVRPSISILAEPTVAVVDKVARAHGTEALATSYLEYLYTPEGQRIAAEHHFRPRNPTVAAEFSGQFPALELFTIDEMFGGWKRAQAEHFADGGRFDRIFAARAQ
;
A
#
# COMPACT_ATOMS: atom_id res chain seq x y z
N MET A 1 -52.10 26.57 -25.76
CA MET A 1 -52.24 25.99 -27.11
C MET A 1 -51.34 24.77 -27.19
N THR A 2 -52.00 23.64 -27.11
CA THR A 2 -51.71 22.29 -27.63
C THR A 2 -50.42 21.53 -27.24
N MET A 3 -50.62 20.60 -26.34
CA MET A 3 -49.90 19.29 -26.31
C MET A 3 -50.35 18.41 -27.48
N PRO A 4 -49.54 17.42 -27.85
CA PRO A 4 -50.06 16.03 -27.92
C PRO A 4 -49.14 15.07 -27.14
N SER A 5 -49.68 14.22 -26.30
CA SER A 5 -50.49 13.01 -26.38
C SER A 5 -49.69 11.77 -26.78
N PHE A 6 -49.55 10.89 -25.82
CA PHE A 6 -49.33 9.47 -25.68
C PHE A 6 -49.38 8.60 -26.95
N ALA A 7 -48.45 7.61 -27.00
CA ALA A 7 -48.71 6.29 -27.57
C ALA A 7 -47.98 5.20 -26.75
N SER A 8 -48.75 4.39 -26.11
CA SER A 8 -48.46 3.10 -25.48
C SER A 8 -48.49 1.97 -26.52
N SER A 9 -47.61 1.00 -26.46
CA SER A 9 -47.79 -0.29 -27.11
C SER A 9 -46.99 -1.41 -26.38
N PRO A 10 -47.33 -2.71 -26.57
CA PRO A 10 -47.65 -3.58 -25.46
C PRO A 10 -46.63 -4.73 -25.24
N LEU A 11 -46.81 -5.33 -24.07
CA LEU A 11 -46.22 -6.59 -23.60
C LEU A 11 -46.28 -7.74 -24.61
N ARG A 12 -45.16 -8.38 -24.88
CA ARG A 12 -45.12 -9.74 -25.46
C ARG A 12 -44.62 -10.75 -24.43
N HIS A 13 -45.53 -11.66 -24.09
CA HIS A 13 -45.28 -12.89 -23.35
C HIS A 13 -44.52 -13.87 -24.27
N GLY A 14 -43.49 -14.52 -23.75
CA GLY A 14 -42.73 -15.56 -24.46
C GLY A 14 -42.22 -16.63 -23.49
N ARG A 15 -43.07 -17.60 -23.28
CA ARG A 15 -42.91 -19.05 -23.06
C ARG A 15 -41.61 -19.58 -22.43
N THR A 16 -41.80 -20.07 -21.22
CA THR A 16 -41.03 -21.07 -20.49
C THR A 16 -40.90 -22.39 -21.26
N LEU A 17 -39.69 -22.87 -21.46
CA LEU A 17 -39.41 -24.24 -21.89
C LEU A 17 -38.66 -24.96 -20.75
N LEU A 18 -39.39 -25.81 -20.04
CA LEU A 18 -38.86 -26.89 -19.20
C LEU A 18 -38.08 -27.85 -20.09
N ARG A 19 -36.83 -28.14 -19.76
CA ARG A 19 -36.13 -29.33 -20.24
C ARG A 19 -35.81 -30.24 -19.06
N THR A 20 -36.41 -31.40 -19.15
CA THR A 20 -36.35 -32.56 -18.28
C THR A 20 -34.95 -33.16 -18.19
N VAL A 21 -34.56 -33.49 -16.97
CA VAL A 21 -33.35 -34.27 -16.61
C VAL A 21 -33.70 -35.75 -16.69
N ALA A 22 -32.90 -36.53 -17.40
CA ALA A 22 -32.94 -38.00 -17.36
C ALA A 22 -31.66 -38.54 -16.71
N PRO A 23 -31.74 -39.52 -15.80
CA PRO A 23 -30.58 -40.13 -15.17
C PRO A 23 -30.02 -41.27 -16.01
N ALA A 24 -28.72 -41.31 -16.25
CA ALA A 24 -28.02 -42.45 -16.86
C ALA A 24 -27.35 -43.30 -15.78
N ALA A 25 -27.62 -44.56 -15.86
CA ALA A 25 -27.29 -45.62 -14.93
C ALA A 25 -25.80 -45.99 -14.93
N ILE A 26 -25.35 -46.38 -13.75
CA ILE A 26 -24.06 -46.99 -13.42
C ILE A 26 -24.08 -48.46 -13.93
N VAL A 27 -23.02 -48.84 -14.67
CA VAL A 27 -22.71 -50.26 -14.94
C VAL A 27 -21.33 -50.55 -14.34
N LEU A 28 -21.33 -51.30 -13.23
CA LEU A 28 -20.16 -51.99 -12.71
C LEU A 28 -19.89 -53.25 -13.53
N LEU A 29 -18.67 -53.41 -14.05
CA LEU A 29 -18.14 -54.70 -14.48
C LEU A 29 -16.86 -54.98 -13.71
N ALA A 30 -16.95 -55.95 -12.81
CA ALA A 30 -15.81 -56.62 -12.22
C ALA A 30 -15.36 -57.79 -13.07
N LEU A 31 -14.09 -57.86 -13.42
CA LEU A 31 -13.50 -59.09 -13.97
C LEU A 31 -12.17 -59.33 -13.26
N ALA A 32 -12.14 -60.37 -12.45
CA ALA A 32 -11.00 -60.98 -11.87
C ALA A 32 -10.32 -61.90 -12.93
N ALA A 33 -9.01 -61.78 -13.07
CA ALA A 33 -8.19 -62.83 -13.66
C ALA A 33 -6.83 -62.85 -12.98
N CYS A 34 -6.54 -63.96 -12.26
CA CYS A 34 -5.24 -64.37 -11.79
C CYS A 34 -4.32 -64.75 -12.95
N GLY A 35 -3.07 -64.32 -12.92
CA GLY A 35 -2.01 -64.74 -13.80
C GLY A 35 -0.64 -64.45 -13.20
N SER A 36 0.01 -65.51 -12.67
CA SER A 36 1.36 -65.57 -12.13
C SER A 36 2.41 -65.40 -13.21
N GLY A 37 3.46 -64.61 -12.96
CA GLY A 37 4.67 -64.52 -13.78
C GLY A 37 5.53 -63.29 -13.42
N ALA A 38 6.51 -63.45 -12.54
CA ALA A 38 7.65 -62.57 -12.55
C ALA A 38 8.62 -62.99 -13.69
N PRO A 39 9.33 -62.05 -14.35
CA PRO A 39 10.64 -61.67 -13.86
C PRO A 39 11.03 -60.19 -14.11
N ASP A 40 12.07 -59.86 -13.39
CA ASP A 40 13.13 -58.89 -13.65
C ASP A 40 12.86 -57.41 -13.67
N GLY A 41 13.54 -56.82 -12.70
CA GLY A 41 13.64 -55.40 -12.41
C GLY A 41 14.17 -54.53 -13.55
N GLU A 42 13.35 -53.61 -13.97
CA GLU A 42 13.81 -52.31 -14.44
C GLU A 42 13.39 -51.29 -13.41
N ALA A 43 14.39 -50.76 -12.68
CA ALA A 43 14.21 -49.56 -11.86
C ALA A 43 13.72 -48.46 -12.78
N ARG A 44 12.44 -48.10 -12.66
CA ARG A 44 11.94 -46.83 -13.20
C ARG A 44 12.82 -45.74 -12.55
N PRO A 45 13.42 -44.84 -13.35
CA PRO A 45 14.04 -43.68 -12.77
C PRO A 45 12.94 -42.94 -11.96
N ASP A 46 13.23 -42.71 -10.68
CA ASP A 46 12.48 -41.81 -9.83
C ASP A 46 12.16 -40.57 -10.66
N ALA A 47 10.90 -40.38 -10.95
CA ALA A 47 10.45 -39.10 -11.45
C ALA A 47 10.91 -38.08 -10.39
N ALA A 48 11.91 -37.28 -10.76
CA ALA A 48 12.40 -36.21 -9.93
C ALA A 48 11.17 -35.45 -9.45
N ALA A 49 10.85 -35.61 -8.16
CA ALA A 49 9.85 -34.84 -7.51
C ALA A 49 10.25 -33.37 -7.76
N GLY A 50 9.59 -32.71 -8.70
CA GLY A 50 9.85 -31.31 -9.00
C GLY A 50 9.71 -30.59 -7.69
N LYS A 51 10.81 -29.95 -7.23
CA LYS A 51 10.76 -29.11 -6.03
C LYS A 51 9.60 -28.14 -6.23
N THR A 52 8.58 -28.25 -5.42
CA THR A 52 7.51 -27.25 -5.37
C THR A 52 8.16 -25.89 -5.16
N ALA A 53 7.84 -24.92 -6.00
CA ALA A 53 8.37 -23.57 -5.85
C ALA A 53 8.04 -23.09 -4.44
N ALA A 54 9.02 -22.51 -3.75
CA ALA A 54 8.79 -21.87 -2.46
C ALA A 54 7.77 -20.72 -2.63
N SER A 55 6.97 -20.46 -1.62
CA SER A 55 5.96 -19.41 -1.68
C SER A 55 6.06 -18.48 -0.47
N LEU A 56 5.77 -17.20 -0.70
CA LEU A 56 5.65 -16.16 0.32
C LEU A 56 4.34 -15.40 0.15
N LEU A 57 3.75 -14.92 1.26
CA LEU A 57 2.73 -13.88 1.23
C LEU A 57 3.32 -12.59 1.81
N ASN A 58 3.38 -11.52 1.00
CA ASN A 58 3.71 -10.18 1.42
C ASN A 58 2.41 -9.36 1.57
N VAL A 59 2.18 -8.85 2.77
CA VAL A 59 1.06 -7.95 3.09
C VAL A 59 1.57 -6.51 3.10
N SER A 60 1.13 -5.71 2.11
CA SER A 60 1.72 -4.41 1.80
C SER A 60 0.69 -3.27 1.80
N TYR A 61 1.16 -2.03 1.89
CA TYR A 61 0.32 -0.85 1.74
C TYR A 61 0.15 -0.44 0.27
N ASP A 62 -0.91 0.34 -0.03
CA ASP A 62 -1.38 0.61 -1.40
C ASP A 62 -0.33 1.12 -2.41
N PRO A 63 0.52 2.13 -2.12
CA PRO A 63 1.42 2.73 -3.09
C PRO A 63 2.56 1.84 -3.63
N THR A 64 2.69 0.62 -3.14
CA THR A 64 3.77 -0.32 -3.50
C THR A 64 3.38 -1.38 -4.53
N ARG A 65 2.20 -1.32 -5.12
CA ARG A 65 1.68 -2.37 -6.02
C ARG A 65 2.60 -2.59 -7.22
N GLU A 66 2.94 -1.51 -7.87
CA GLU A 66 3.77 -1.49 -9.07
C GLU A 66 5.20 -1.93 -8.73
N LEU A 67 5.78 -1.35 -7.66
CA LEU A 67 7.08 -1.73 -7.11
C LEU A 67 7.19 -3.25 -6.91
N TYR A 68 6.27 -3.84 -6.15
CA TYR A 68 6.38 -5.27 -5.83
C TYR A 68 6.05 -6.19 -7.00
N THR A 69 5.42 -5.71 -8.06
CA THR A 69 5.26 -6.49 -9.30
C THR A 69 6.62 -6.77 -9.93
N GLU A 70 7.45 -5.75 -10.08
CA GLU A 70 8.79 -5.88 -10.65
C GLU A 70 9.78 -6.51 -9.68
N PHE A 71 9.78 -6.05 -8.43
CA PHE A 71 10.64 -6.56 -7.37
C PHE A 71 10.49 -8.07 -7.18
N ASN A 72 9.27 -8.59 -7.13
CA ASN A 72 9.01 -10.02 -6.95
C ASN A 72 9.55 -10.85 -8.11
N ALA A 73 9.47 -10.34 -9.34
CA ALA A 73 10.03 -11.01 -10.51
C ALA A 73 11.57 -11.07 -10.44
N ALA A 74 12.21 -9.93 -10.10
CA ALA A 74 13.67 -9.84 -9.96
C ALA A 74 14.18 -10.72 -8.81
N PHE A 75 13.54 -10.66 -7.64
CA PHE A 75 13.87 -11.51 -6.51
C PHE A 75 13.73 -13.00 -6.84
N SER A 76 12.64 -13.40 -7.48
CA SER A 76 12.42 -14.82 -7.86
C SER A 76 13.51 -15.33 -8.81
N GLN A 77 13.98 -14.50 -9.74
CA GLN A 77 15.09 -14.85 -10.63
C GLN A 77 16.40 -15.00 -9.86
N GLN A 78 16.73 -14.06 -8.99
CA GLN A 78 17.91 -14.09 -8.15
C GLN A 78 17.90 -15.33 -7.22
N TRP A 79 16.75 -15.60 -6.59
CA TRP A 79 16.58 -16.78 -5.74
C TRP A 79 16.76 -18.07 -6.52
N ALA A 80 16.19 -18.17 -7.72
CA ALA A 80 16.32 -19.35 -8.59
C ALA A 80 17.76 -19.63 -8.98
N ALA A 81 18.55 -18.60 -9.23
CA ALA A 81 19.97 -18.74 -9.55
C ALA A 81 20.77 -19.37 -8.41
N ALA A 82 20.41 -19.09 -7.16
CA ALA A 82 21.08 -19.61 -5.97
C ALA A 82 20.56 -20.98 -5.51
N HIS A 83 19.26 -21.26 -5.71
CA HIS A 83 18.57 -22.41 -5.09
C HIS A 83 18.00 -23.41 -6.11
N GLY A 84 18.07 -23.10 -7.41
CA GLY A 84 17.62 -23.97 -8.50
C GLY A 84 16.11 -23.96 -8.76
N SER A 85 15.32 -23.17 -8.01
CA SER A 85 13.88 -22.96 -8.25
C SER A 85 13.49 -21.55 -7.81
N GLY A 86 12.54 -20.92 -8.55
CA GLY A 86 12.04 -19.59 -8.21
C GLY A 86 11.10 -19.61 -7.00
N VAL A 87 10.65 -18.42 -6.62
CA VAL A 87 9.70 -18.18 -5.52
C VAL A 87 8.41 -17.60 -6.11
N GLN A 88 7.28 -18.11 -5.63
CA GLN A 88 5.99 -17.48 -5.89
C GLN A 88 5.66 -16.51 -4.75
N VAL A 89 5.66 -15.21 -5.02
CA VAL A 89 5.27 -14.20 -4.02
C VAL A 89 3.85 -13.76 -4.29
N SER A 90 2.96 -14.05 -3.34
CA SER A 90 1.59 -13.55 -3.33
C SER A 90 1.54 -12.20 -2.61
N MET A 91 0.64 -11.32 -3.06
CA MET A 91 0.52 -9.97 -2.52
C MET A 91 -0.87 -9.69 -1.99
N SER A 92 -0.95 -9.02 -0.84
CA SER A 92 -2.17 -8.37 -0.37
C SER A 92 -1.91 -6.88 -0.22
N HIS A 93 -2.71 -6.02 -0.87
CA HIS A 93 -2.54 -4.58 -0.80
C HIS A 93 -3.77 -3.86 -0.26
N GLY A 94 -3.56 -2.81 0.52
CA GLY A 94 -4.62 -1.98 1.09
C GLY A 94 -4.07 -0.83 1.92
N GLY A 95 -4.93 -0.13 2.64
CA GLY A 95 -4.47 0.85 3.63
C GLY A 95 -3.65 0.16 4.72
N SER A 96 -2.48 0.71 5.07
CA SER A 96 -1.49 0.07 5.96
C SER A 96 -2.08 -0.41 7.30
N GLY A 97 -2.83 0.44 8.00
CA GLY A 97 -3.49 0.04 9.25
C GLY A 97 -4.57 -1.03 9.05
N LYS A 98 -5.22 -1.09 7.88
CA LYS A 98 -6.14 -2.17 7.52
C LYS A 98 -5.38 -3.48 7.29
N GLN A 99 -4.23 -3.41 6.63
CA GLN A 99 -3.37 -4.57 6.37
C GLN A 99 -2.77 -5.14 7.67
N ALA A 100 -2.27 -4.27 8.56
CA ALA A 100 -1.82 -4.71 9.89
C ALA A 100 -2.92 -5.46 10.65
N ARG A 101 -4.14 -4.94 10.62
CA ARG A 101 -5.29 -5.59 11.25
C ARG A 101 -5.62 -6.93 10.61
N ALA A 102 -5.54 -7.06 9.28
CA ALA A 102 -5.77 -8.33 8.61
C ALA A 102 -4.78 -9.42 9.06
N VAL A 103 -3.50 -9.08 9.27
CA VAL A 103 -2.50 -10.00 9.82
C VAL A 103 -2.86 -10.39 11.26
N ILE A 104 -3.23 -9.41 12.09
CA ILE A 104 -3.67 -9.65 13.48
C ILE A 104 -4.91 -10.57 13.53
N ASP A 105 -5.82 -10.42 12.58
CA ASP A 105 -7.07 -11.19 12.47
C ASP A 105 -6.87 -12.55 11.79
N GLY A 106 -5.62 -12.93 11.44
CA GLY A 106 -5.27 -14.27 11.00
C GLY A 106 -4.91 -14.41 9.51
N LEU A 107 -4.63 -13.32 8.79
CA LEU A 107 -4.02 -13.42 7.45
C LEU A 107 -2.56 -13.85 7.62
N GLU A 108 -2.26 -15.06 7.17
CA GLU A 108 -0.96 -15.72 7.35
C GLU A 108 0.11 -15.13 6.41
N ALA A 109 0.53 -13.90 6.70
CA ALA A 109 1.60 -13.23 5.99
C ALA A 109 2.97 -13.72 6.45
N ASP A 110 3.89 -14.00 5.54
CA ASP A 110 5.29 -14.28 5.86
C ASP A 110 6.08 -13.01 6.12
N VAL A 111 5.75 -11.95 5.38
CA VAL A 111 6.34 -10.62 5.56
C VAL A 111 5.28 -9.53 5.49
N VAL A 112 5.57 -8.42 6.14
CA VAL A 112 4.80 -7.18 6.02
C VAL A 112 5.69 -6.07 5.50
N THR A 113 5.14 -5.24 4.61
CA THR A 113 5.77 -4.05 4.07
C THR A 113 4.77 -2.90 4.20
N LEU A 114 4.84 -2.17 5.33
CA LEU A 114 3.80 -1.25 5.76
C LEU A 114 4.27 0.21 5.71
N ALA A 115 3.31 1.14 5.74
CA ALA A 115 3.60 2.55 5.58
C ALA A 115 4.34 3.18 6.76
N LEU A 116 4.30 2.56 7.95
CA LEU A 116 4.84 3.15 9.17
C LEU A 116 5.04 2.12 10.30
N ALA A 117 6.00 2.40 11.17
CA ALA A 117 6.40 1.48 12.24
C ALA A 117 5.27 1.16 13.23
N ALA A 118 4.39 2.10 13.55
CA ALA A 118 3.28 1.83 14.50
C ALA A 118 2.29 0.77 13.98
N ASP A 119 2.17 0.55 12.67
CA ASP A 119 1.34 -0.53 12.12
C ASP A 119 2.04 -1.89 12.28
N VAL A 120 3.39 -1.93 12.20
CA VAL A 120 4.19 -3.12 12.53
C VAL A 120 4.18 -3.39 14.03
N ASP A 121 4.35 -2.37 14.86
CA ASP A 121 4.30 -2.47 16.33
C ASP A 121 2.96 -3.05 16.80
N ALA A 122 1.86 -2.72 16.15
CA ALA A 122 0.55 -3.31 16.47
C ALA A 122 0.51 -4.83 16.25
N ILE A 123 1.29 -5.36 15.29
CA ILE A 123 1.44 -6.80 15.03
C ILE A 123 2.38 -7.42 16.07
N VAL A 124 3.46 -6.71 16.46
CA VAL A 124 4.37 -7.09 17.56
C VAL A 124 3.60 -7.24 18.87
N ASP A 125 2.74 -6.28 19.21
CA ASP A 125 1.93 -6.30 20.44
C ASP A 125 1.00 -7.54 20.52
N ARG A 126 0.76 -8.22 19.41
CA ARG A 126 -0.01 -9.47 19.32
C ARG A 126 0.87 -10.72 19.24
N GLY A 127 2.18 -10.57 19.31
CA GLY A 127 3.13 -11.68 19.31
C GLY A 127 3.25 -12.42 17.98
N PHE A 128 3.01 -11.74 16.84
CA PHE A 128 3.23 -12.30 15.51
C PHE A 128 4.61 -11.95 14.96
N ILE A 129 5.17 -10.82 15.37
CA ILE A 129 6.52 -10.34 15.03
C ILE A 129 7.30 -10.23 16.33
N ASP A 130 8.58 -10.59 16.31
CA ASP A 130 9.45 -10.55 17.47
C ASP A 130 9.79 -9.10 17.86
N PRO A 131 9.94 -8.81 19.16
CA PRO A 131 10.44 -7.51 19.62
C PRO A 131 11.83 -7.21 19.07
N GLY A 132 12.07 -5.94 18.71
CA GLY A 132 13.37 -5.54 18.16
C GLY A 132 13.47 -5.59 16.64
N TRP A 133 12.41 -5.91 15.93
CA TRP A 133 12.31 -6.00 14.47
C TRP A 133 12.94 -4.81 13.72
N GLN A 134 12.91 -3.60 14.28
CA GLN A 134 13.51 -2.40 13.66
C GLN A 134 15.04 -2.50 13.54
N ALA A 135 15.70 -3.28 14.40
CA ALA A 135 17.14 -3.46 14.39
C ALA A 135 17.60 -4.60 13.47
N GLU A 136 16.70 -5.39 12.91
CA GLU A 136 17.02 -6.54 12.07
C GLU A 136 17.56 -6.13 10.69
N LEU A 137 17.07 -5.01 10.17
CA LEU A 137 17.46 -4.50 8.85
C LEU A 137 17.95 -3.04 8.96
N PRO A 138 18.78 -2.57 8.01
CA PRO A 138 19.29 -1.19 8.04
C PRO A 138 18.21 -0.11 8.09
N ASN A 139 18.57 1.06 8.64
CA ASN A 139 17.71 2.24 8.71
C ASN A 139 16.38 2.00 9.44
N ASN A 140 16.41 1.30 10.58
CA ASN A 140 15.22 0.90 11.33
C ASN A 140 14.22 0.13 10.48
N SER A 141 14.73 -0.81 9.67
CA SER A 141 13.95 -1.63 8.74
C SER A 141 13.13 -0.82 7.72
N ALA A 142 13.64 0.36 7.31
CA ALA A 142 13.07 1.21 6.28
C ALA A 142 13.96 1.25 5.03
N PRO A 143 13.69 0.44 3.99
CA PRO A 143 14.60 0.26 2.86
C PRO A 143 14.66 1.47 1.92
N TYR A 144 13.62 2.28 1.86
CA TYR A 144 13.50 3.47 1.02
C TYR A 144 12.68 4.53 1.74
N THR A 145 12.59 5.72 1.16
CA THR A 145 11.80 6.82 1.72
C THR A 145 10.90 7.47 0.68
N SER A 146 9.98 8.30 1.15
CA SER A 146 9.16 9.18 0.34
C SER A 146 8.88 10.46 1.13
N THR A 147 8.04 11.32 0.61
CA THR A 147 7.56 12.51 1.32
C THR A 147 6.16 12.87 0.87
N ILE A 148 5.54 13.85 1.53
CA ILE A 148 4.22 14.33 1.16
C ILE A 148 4.35 15.54 0.22
N VAL A 149 3.65 15.44 -0.90
CA VAL A 149 3.53 16.49 -1.92
C VAL A 149 2.06 16.77 -2.20
N PHE A 150 1.79 17.82 -2.97
CA PHE A 150 0.46 18.16 -3.46
C PHE A 150 0.36 17.84 -4.94
N LEU A 151 -0.60 17.02 -5.33
CA LEU A 151 -0.97 16.85 -6.71
C LEU A 151 -2.15 17.78 -7.02
N VAL A 152 -1.98 18.67 -7.99
CA VAL A 152 -2.99 19.65 -8.37
C VAL A 152 -3.39 19.47 -9.84
N ARG A 153 -4.51 20.06 -10.23
CA ARG A 153 -4.93 20.12 -11.63
C ARG A 153 -3.93 20.92 -12.46
N ARG A 154 -3.72 20.53 -13.72
CA ARG A 154 -2.80 21.23 -14.62
C ARG A 154 -3.05 22.73 -14.68
N GLY A 155 -1.97 23.51 -14.64
CA GLY A 155 -2.01 24.96 -14.58
C GLY A 155 -2.36 25.53 -13.22
N ASN A 156 -2.50 24.68 -12.21
CA ASN A 156 -2.72 25.03 -10.80
C ASN A 156 -3.75 26.17 -10.61
N PRO A 157 -5.02 25.96 -11.01
CA PRO A 157 -6.01 27.04 -11.08
C PRO A 157 -6.30 27.66 -9.70
N LYS A 158 -6.02 26.95 -8.62
CA LYS A 158 -6.14 27.44 -7.23
C LYS A 158 -4.87 28.09 -6.70
N ARG A 159 -3.77 28.12 -7.48
CA ARG A 159 -2.48 28.69 -7.10
C ARG A 159 -1.94 28.13 -5.78
N ILE A 160 -2.09 26.83 -5.58
CA ILE A 160 -1.57 26.12 -4.40
C ILE A 160 -0.04 26.03 -4.53
N GLN A 161 0.69 26.64 -3.61
CA GLN A 161 2.14 26.60 -3.56
C GLN A 161 2.67 25.95 -2.28
N ASP A 162 1.92 26.13 -1.19
CA ASP A 162 2.35 25.66 0.12
C ASP A 162 1.15 25.37 1.05
N TRP A 163 1.42 24.82 2.23
CA TRP A 163 0.42 24.40 3.21
C TRP A 163 -0.68 25.43 3.49
N PRO A 164 -0.39 26.74 3.72
CA PRO A 164 -1.46 27.72 3.96
C PRO A 164 -2.46 27.85 2.83
N ASP A 165 -2.04 27.59 1.58
CA ASP A 165 -2.91 27.73 0.41
C ASP A 165 -4.02 26.68 0.38
N LEU A 166 -3.84 25.57 1.10
CA LEU A 166 -4.88 24.54 1.26
C LEU A 166 -6.11 25.05 2.01
N LEU A 167 -5.97 26.16 2.75
CA LEU A 167 -7.06 26.78 3.51
C LEU A 167 -7.75 27.91 2.76
N GLN A 168 -7.40 28.19 1.51
CA GLN A 168 -8.07 29.22 0.70
C GLN A 168 -9.55 28.86 0.51
N PRO A 169 -10.45 29.86 0.50
CA PRO A 169 -11.87 29.63 0.26
C PRO A 169 -12.13 28.88 -1.05
N GLY A 170 -12.92 27.82 -0.99
CA GLY A 170 -13.28 27.02 -2.15
C GLY A 170 -12.19 26.06 -2.66
N VAL A 171 -11.13 25.83 -1.88
CA VAL A 171 -10.18 24.71 -2.13
C VAL A 171 -10.74 23.45 -1.48
N ALA A 172 -10.90 22.41 -2.26
CA ALA A 172 -11.29 21.07 -1.80
C ALA A 172 -10.07 20.15 -1.78
N VAL A 173 -9.71 19.64 -0.60
CA VAL A 173 -8.56 18.77 -0.37
C VAL A 173 -9.00 17.31 -0.36
N VAL A 174 -8.29 16.45 -1.08
CA VAL A 174 -8.47 15.00 -1.04
C VAL A 174 -7.31 14.37 -0.25
N THR A 175 -7.65 13.53 0.70
CA THR A 175 -6.70 12.73 1.49
C THR A 175 -7.41 11.50 2.03
N PRO A 176 -6.75 10.35 2.19
CA PRO A 176 -7.39 9.18 2.77
C PRO A 176 -7.59 9.33 4.29
N ASN A 177 -8.27 8.35 4.88
CA ASN A 177 -8.62 8.36 6.30
C ASN A 177 -7.44 7.89 7.18
N PRO A 178 -6.95 8.69 8.13
CA PRO A 178 -5.87 8.30 9.05
C PRO A 178 -6.19 7.09 9.95
N LYS A 179 -7.45 6.74 10.15
CA LYS A 179 -7.83 5.54 10.92
C LYS A 179 -7.58 4.22 10.17
N THR A 180 -7.44 4.26 8.84
CA THR A 180 -7.29 3.06 8.00
C THR A 180 -6.05 3.10 7.10
N SER A 181 -5.56 4.30 6.77
CA SER A 181 -4.43 4.54 5.87
C SER A 181 -3.23 5.07 6.64
N GLY A 182 -2.12 4.34 6.58
CA GLY A 182 -0.84 4.83 7.09
C GLY A 182 -0.36 6.05 6.31
N GLY A 183 -0.57 6.07 4.98
CA GLY A 183 -0.26 7.24 4.15
C GLY A 183 -0.98 8.51 4.62
N ALA A 184 -2.23 8.39 5.03
CA ALA A 184 -2.99 9.52 5.58
C ALA A 184 -2.44 10.02 6.93
N ARG A 185 -1.87 9.13 7.75
CA ARG A 185 -1.21 9.55 8.99
C ARG A 185 0.03 10.41 8.68
N TRP A 186 0.81 10.04 7.68
CA TRP A 186 1.91 10.87 7.20
C TRP A 186 1.44 12.22 6.64
N ASN A 187 0.33 12.26 5.86
CA ASN A 187 -0.26 13.50 5.36
C ASN A 187 -0.66 14.45 6.50
N TYR A 188 -1.33 13.90 7.52
CA TYR A 188 -1.75 14.63 8.73
C TYR A 188 -0.54 15.17 9.49
N LEU A 189 0.49 14.33 9.73
CA LEU A 189 1.69 14.74 10.48
C LEU A 189 2.54 15.73 9.68
N ALA A 190 2.58 15.63 8.34
CA ALA A 190 3.24 16.60 7.48
C ALA A 190 2.59 17.99 7.64
N ALA A 191 1.26 18.05 7.59
CA ALA A 191 0.51 19.29 7.79
C ALA A 191 0.71 19.88 9.20
N TRP A 192 0.64 19.06 10.24
CA TRP A 192 0.91 19.47 11.61
C TRP A 192 2.31 20.04 11.77
N GLY A 193 3.32 19.26 11.35
CA GLY A 193 4.73 19.63 11.49
C GLY A 193 5.10 20.90 10.71
N ALA A 194 4.48 21.11 9.54
CA ALA A 194 4.67 22.32 8.75
C ALA A 194 4.21 23.59 9.50
N VAL A 195 3.11 23.50 10.27
CA VAL A 195 2.67 24.64 11.12
C VAL A 195 3.68 24.91 12.23
N ILE A 196 4.13 23.85 12.92
CA ILE A 196 5.12 23.98 14.01
C ILE A 196 6.46 24.54 13.50
N LYS A 197 6.98 24.02 12.41
CA LYS A 197 8.27 24.46 11.82
C LYS A 197 8.23 25.90 11.32
N ARG A 198 7.06 26.45 11.05
CA ARG A 198 6.85 27.85 10.71
C ARG A 198 6.67 28.76 11.95
N GLY A 199 6.87 28.24 13.14
CA GLY A 199 6.78 28.98 14.41
C GLY A 199 5.38 29.00 15.01
N GLY A 200 4.43 28.23 14.48
CA GLY A 200 3.11 28.04 15.07
C GLY A 200 3.15 27.16 16.32
N SER A 201 2.13 27.29 17.16
CA SER A 201 1.89 26.45 18.33
C SER A 201 1.12 25.17 17.99
N GLU A 202 1.03 24.23 18.93
CA GLU A 202 0.14 23.06 18.80
C GLU A 202 -1.35 23.47 18.61
N ALA A 203 -1.78 24.55 19.25
CA ALA A 203 -3.13 25.08 19.07
C ALA A 203 -3.35 25.58 17.62
N ASP A 204 -2.31 26.21 17.02
CA ASP A 204 -2.36 26.63 15.61
C ASP A 204 -2.40 25.43 14.69
N ALA A 205 -1.66 24.34 14.98
CA ALA A 205 -1.69 23.12 14.23
C ALA A 205 -3.07 22.42 14.29
N VAL A 206 -3.70 22.39 15.46
CA VAL A 206 -5.09 21.92 15.62
C VAL A 206 -6.04 22.75 14.76
N ALA A 207 -6.00 24.08 14.89
CA ALA A 207 -6.88 24.98 14.13
C ALA A 207 -6.66 24.87 12.62
N PHE A 208 -5.42 24.66 12.16
CA PHE A 208 -5.09 24.41 10.77
C PHE A 208 -5.75 23.13 10.26
N LEU A 209 -5.56 22.03 10.99
CA LEU A 209 -6.11 20.73 10.60
C LEU A 209 -7.64 20.67 10.66
N GLU A 210 -8.27 21.33 11.62
CA GLU A 210 -9.73 21.48 11.65
C GLU A 210 -10.25 22.14 10.37
N LYS A 211 -9.61 23.24 9.94
CA LYS A 211 -9.97 23.92 8.69
C LYS A 211 -9.70 23.04 7.48
N LEU A 212 -8.55 22.36 7.42
CA LEU A 212 -8.19 21.47 6.34
C LEU A 212 -9.19 20.33 6.21
N PHE A 213 -9.52 19.64 7.31
CA PHE A 213 -10.48 18.53 7.26
C PHE A 213 -11.93 18.99 6.96
N ARG A 214 -12.29 20.24 7.20
CA ARG A 214 -13.57 20.80 6.71
C ARG A 214 -13.63 20.89 5.19
N SER A 215 -12.51 21.09 4.52
CA SER A 215 -12.43 21.13 3.06
C SER A 215 -12.32 19.77 2.39
N VAL A 216 -12.22 18.67 3.17
CA VAL A 216 -12.11 17.29 2.66
C VAL A 216 -13.49 16.71 2.38
N PRO A 217 -13.89 16.54 1.10
CA PRO A 217 -15.23 16.05 0.76
C PRO A 217 -15.42 14.57 1.00
N VAL A 218 -14.35 13.78 0.86
CA VAL A 218 -14.35 12.30 0.96
C VAL A 218 -13.11 11.83 1.70
N LEU A 219 -13.28 10.88 2.61
CA LEU A 219 -12.18 10.15 3.25
C LEU A 219 -12.18 8.70 2.76
N ASP A 220 -11.36 8.42 1.78
CA ASP A 220 -11.16 7.07 1.26
C ASP A 220 -10.38 6.19 2.24
N THR A 221 -10.52 4.87 2.12
CA THR A 221 -9.89 3.92 3.06
C THR A 221 -8.38 3.76 2.89
N GLY A 222 -7.82 4.21 1.75
CA GLY A 222 -6.40 4.12 1.40
C GLY A 222 -6.01 5.08 0.29
N ALA A 223 -4.72 5.18 -0.01
CA ALA A 223 -4.17 6.11 -0.99
C ALA A 223 -4.76 5.89 -2.39
N ARG A 224 -4.85 4.64 -2.85
CA ARG A 224 -5.42 4.31 -4.18
C ARG A 224 -6.90 4.73 -4.30
N GLY A 225 -7.67 4.69 -3.22
CA GLY A 225 -9.04 5.23 -3.19
C GLY A 225 -9.06 6.73 -3.43
N SER A 226 -8.16 7.47 -2.77
CA SER A 226 -8.03 8.92 -2.94
C SER A 226 -7.53 9.29 -4.34
N THR A 227 -6.61 8.51 -4.93
CA THR A 227 -6.21 8.64 -6.33
C THR A 227 -7.42 8.49 -7.27
N THR A 228 -8.23 7.46 -7.08
CA THR A 228 -9.46 7.26 -7.86
C THR A 228 -10.43 8.44 -7.70
N THR A 229 -10.65 8.89 -6.46
CA THR A 229 -11.53 10.03 -6.17
C THR A 229 -11.03 11.30 -6.85
N PHE A 230 -9.73 11.58 -6.76
CA PHE A 230 -9.15 12.77 -7.36
C PHE A 230 -8.98 12.63 -8.87
N ALA A 231 -8.20 11.66 -9.36
CA ALA A 231 -7.78 11.60 -10.75
C ALA A 231 -8.88 11.11 -11.70
N GLN A 232 -9.67 10.09 -11.30
CA GLN A 232 -10.67 9.49 -12.17
C GLN A 232 -12.04 10.14 -12.02
N ARG A 233 -12.49 10.43 -10.77
CA ARG A 233 -13.81 11.02 -10.53
C ARG A 233 -13.83 12.55 -10.59
N GLY A 234 -12.66 13.19 -10.67
CA GLY A 234 -12.55 14.64 -10.78
C GLY A 234 -12.93 15.42 -9.50
N ILE A 235 -12.97 14.75 -8.35
CA ILE A 235 -13.34 15.36 -7.06
C ILE A 235 -12.12 16.01 -6.42
N GLY A 236 -12.27 17.24 -5.92
CA GLY A 236 -11.20 18.00 -5.25
C GLY A 236 -10.30 18.80 -6.19
N ASP A 237 -9.63 19.77 -5.61
CA ASP A 237 -8.70 20.66 -6.28
C ASP A 237 -7.25 20.23 -6.08
N VAL A 238 -6.95 19.61 -4.93
CA VAL A 238 -5.63 19.14 -4.52
C VAL A 238 -5.72 17.80 -3.82
N LEU A 239 -4.82 16.88 -4.16
CA LEU A 239 -4.61 15.61 -3.46
C LEU A 239 -3.33 15.71 -2.64
N LEU A 240 -3.43 15.47 -1.33
CA LEU A 240 -2.25 15.20 -0.51
C LEU A 240 -1.80 13.77 -0.80
N ALA A 241 -0.66 13.63 -1.44
CA ALA A 241 -0.14 12.35 -1.89
C ALA A 241 1.30 12.13 -1.42
N TRP A 242 1.71 10.89 -1.35
CA TRP A 242 3.12 10.55 -1.33
C TRP A 242 3.75 10.89 -2.66
N GLU A 243 5.04 11.29 -2.66
CA GLU A 243 5.75 11.72 -3.87
C GLU A 243 5.75 10.62 -4.95
N ASN A 244 5.99 9.37 -4.57
CA ASN A 244 5.93 8.25 -5.50
C ASN A 244 4.53 8.04 -6.09
N GLU A 245 3.47 8.13 -5.31
CA GLU A 245 2.09 8.01 -5.81
C GLU A 245 1.74 9.17 -6.75
N ALA A 246 2.18 10.39 -6.44
CA ALA A 246 1.96 11.54 -7.30
C ALA A 246 2.68 11.40 -8.65
N MET A 247 3.90 10.84 -8.67
CA MET A 247 4.64 10.57 -9.90
C MET A 247 3.98 9.46 -10.72
N LEU A 248 3.54 8.36 -10.08
CA LEU A 248 2.79 7.30 -10.75
C LEU A 248 1.48 7.82 -11.37
N ILE A 249 0.79 8.76 -10.72
CA ILE A 249 -0.42 9.39 -11.28
C ILE A 249 -0.08 10.19 -12.55
N LEU A 250 1.04 10.90 -12.59
CA LEU A 250 1.46 11.60 -13.80
C LEU A 250 1.78 10.63 -14.95
N GLU A 251 2.41 9.49 -14.65
CA GLU A 251 2.67 8.45 -15.64
C GLU A 251 1.39 7.79 -16.16
N GLU A 252 0.44 7.45 -15.27
CA GLU A 252 -0.79 6.77 -15.63
C GLU A 252 -1.77 7.67 -16.39
N PHE A 253 -1.92 8.93 -15.96
CA PHE A 253 -2.98 9.83 -16.46
C PHE A 253 -2.47 10.93 -17.38
N GLY A 254 -1.16 11.18 -17.44
CA GLY A 254 -0.52 12.22 -18.22
C GLY A 254 -0.22 13.50 -17.43
N ASP A 255 0.89 14.10 -17.76
CA ASP A 255 1.36 15.38 -17.19
C ASP A 255 0.60 16.60 -17.76
N ASP A 256 -0.24 16.39 -18.76
CA ASP A 256 -1.18 17.37 -19.29
C ASP A 256 -2.43 17.58 -18.41
N LYS A 257 -2.69 16.68 -17.44
CA LYS A 257 -3.85 16.74 -16.54
C LYS A 257 -3.53 17.22 -15.14
N PHE A 258 -2.35 16.90 -14.65
CA PHE A 258 -1.92 17.17 -13.28
C PHE A 258 -0.52 17.73 -13.22
N GLU A 259 -0.17 18.34 -12.10
CA GLU A 259 1.20 18.75 -11.78
C GLU A 259 1.47 18.58 -10.28
N ILE A 260 2.74 18.33 -9.94
CA ILE A 260 3.18 18.16 -8.56
C ILE A 260 3.68 19.49 -8.02
N VAL A 261 3.08 19.93 -6.93
CA VAL A 261 3.57 21.06 -6.12
C VAL A 261 4.26 20.49 -4.89
N ARG A 262 5.51 20.87 -4.70
CA ARG A 262 6.30 20.49 -3.53
C ARG A 262 6.23 21.62 -2.51
N PRO A 263 5.68 21.37 -1.30
CA PRO A 263 5.61 22.41 -0.27
C PRO A 263 7.02 22.78 0.22
N SER A 264 7.14 23.96 0.82
CA SER A 264 8.43 24.46 1.34
C SER A 264 9.06 23.54 2.39
N ILE A 265 8.25 22.81 3.14
CA ILE A 265 8.67 21.82 4.14
C ILE A 265 7.68 20.65 4.17
N SER A 266 8.19 19.45 4.39
CA SER A 266 7.37 18.24 4.53
C SER A 266 8.00 17.26 5.52
N ILE A 267 7.44 16.06 5.63
CA ILE A 267 7.93 15.00 6.51
C ILE A 267 8.69 13.95 5.72
N LEU A 268 9.78 13.43 6.29
CA LEU A 268 10.45 12.23 5.76
C LEU A 268 9.58 11.01 6.07
N ALA A 269 8.93 10.47 5.07
CA ALA A 269 8.14 9.25 5.19
C ALA A 269 9.04 8.02 5.05
N GLU A 270 9.03 7.17 6.05
CA GLU A 270 9.87 5.97 6.17
C GLU A 270 8.97 4.72 6.29
N PRO A 271 8.56 4.13 5.17
CA PRO A 271 7.83 2.86 5.20
C PRO A 271 8.75 1.74 5.68
N THR A 272 8.19 0.86 6.51
CA THR A 272 8.95 -0.17 7.21
C THR A 272 8.57 -1.57 6.75
N VAL A 273 9.50 -2.50 6.89
CA VAL A 273 9.34 -3.91 6.53
C VAL A 273 9.72 -4.82 7.69
N ALA A 274 9.06 -5.96 7.82
CA ALA A 274 9.39 -6.95 8.85
C ALA A 274 8.97 -8.35 8.42
N VAL A 275 9.70 -9.35 8.90
CA VAL A 275 9.26 -10.77 8.87
C VAL A 275 8.14 -10.94 9.89
N VAL A 276 7.13 -11.71 9.54
CA VAL A 276 6.08 -12.12 10.49
C VAL A 276 6.52 -13.45 11.11
N ASP A 277 7.37 -13.36 12.10
CA ASP A 277 8.15 -14.48 12.66
C ASP A 277 7.31 -15.71 12.99
N LYS A 278 6.17 -15.51 13.63
CA LYS A 278 5.29 -16.60 14.03
C LYS A 278 4.78 -17.40 12.83
N VAL A 279 4.46 -16.71 11.73
CA VAL A 279 3.94 -17.33 10.51
C VAL A 279 5.08 -17.92 9.71
N ALA A 280 6.19 -17.18 9.51
CA ALA A 280 7.35 -17.66 8.79
C ALA A 280 7.94 -18.94 9.42
N ARG A 281 8.00 -19.03 10.76
CA ARG A 281 8.39 -20.27 11.48
C ARG A 281 7.41 -21.41 11.21
N ALA A 282 6.13 -21.15 11.24
CA ALA A 282 5.11 -22.17 10.99
C ALA A 282 5.16 -22.72 9.54
N HIS A 283 5.46 -21.85 8.60
CA HIS A 283 5.60 -22.19 7.17
C HIS A 283 6.99 -22.75 6.82
N GLY A 284 8.00 -22.56 7.68
CA GLY A 284 9.40 -22.88 7.37
C GLY A 284 10.01 -21.93 6.34
N THR A 285 9.51 -20.70 6.25
CA THR A 285 9.91 -19.69 5.27
C THR A 285 10.82 -18.60 5.83
N GLU A 286 11.31 -18.72 7.08
CA GLU A 286 12.10 -17.68 7.76
C GLU A 286 13.30 -17.19 6.92
N ALA A 287 14.14 -18.11 6.45
CA ALA A 287 15.32 -17.77 5.64
C ALA A 287 14.92 -17.09 4.30
N LEU A 288 13.85 -17.56 3.68
CA LEU A 288 13.32 -16.99 2.44
C LEU A 288 12.74 -15.58 2.68
N ALA A 289 11.96 -15.40 3.75
CA ALA A 289 11.36 -14.12 4.13
C ALA A 289 12.44 -13.08 4.45
N THR A 290 13.47 -13.46 5.21
CA THR A 290 14.63 -12.60 5.51
C THR A 290 15.36 -12.21 4.23
N SER A 291 15.71 -13.16 3.36
CA SER A 291 16.39 -12.87 2.08
C SER A 291 15.56 -12.00 1.16
N TYR A 292 14.22 -12.14 1.17
CA TYR A 292 13.31 -11.30 0.41
C TYR A 292 13.38 -9.84 0.88
N LEU A 293 13.37 -9.60 2.19
CA LEU A 293 13.48 -8.25 2.74
C LEU A 293 14.89 -7.66 2.58
N GLU A 294 15.95 -8.47 2.74
CA GLU A 294 17.32 -8.03 2.51
C GLU A 294 17.56 -7.59 1.06
N TYR A 295 16.89 -8.22 0.09
CA TYR A 295 17.01 -7.85 -1.31
C TYR A 295 16.57 -6.40 -1.59
N LEU A 296 15.64 -5.83 -0.79
CA LEU A 296 15.27 -4.42 -0.85
C LEU A 296 16.46 -3.47 -0.63
N TYR A 297 17.49 -3.89 0.08
CA TYR A 297 18.68 -3.10 0.39
C TYR A 297 19.84 -3.30 -0.59
N THR A 298 19.73 -4.26 -1.50
CA THR A 298 20.73 -4.45 -2.55
C THR A 298 20.70 -3.29 -3.56
N PRO A 299 21.79 -3.01 -4.29
CA PRO A 299 21.76 -1.99 -5.34
C PRO A 299 20.65 -2.18 -6.36
N GLU A 300 20.31 -3.43 -6.70
CA GLU A 300 19.23 -3.75 -7.63
C GLU A 300 17.85 -3.47 -7.02
N GLY A 301 17.57 -3.96 -5.81
CA GLY A 301 16.33 -3.66 -5.10
C GLY A 301 16.11 -2.16 -4.88
N GLN A 302 17.18 -1.42 -4.61
CA GLN A 302 17.16 0.04 -4.47
C GLN A 302 16.90 0.75 -5.81
N ARG A 303 17.42 0.20 -6.91
CA ARG A 303 17.18 0.74 -8.26
C ARG A 303 15.72 0.53 -8.67
N ILE A 304 15.17 -0.67 -8.46
CA ILE A 304 13.75 -0.95 -8.66
C ILE A 304 12.89 0.00 -7.82
N ALA A 305 13.24 0.24 -6.54
CA ALA A 305 12.52 1.19 -5.70
C ALA A 305 12.54 2.62 -6.29
N ALA A 306 13.69 3.07 -6.83
CA ALA A 306 13.84 4.38 -7.43
C ALA A 306 13.09 4.52 -8.77
N GLU A 307 13.04 3.48 -9.58
CA GLU A 307 12.26 3.41 -10.83
C GLU A 307 10.75 3.52 -10.53
N HIS A 308 10.30 3.01 -9.37
CA HIS A 308 8.94 3.21 -8.86
C HIS A 308 8.80 4.42 -7.93
N HIS A 309 9.69 5.40 -8.09
CA HIS A 309 9.63 6.73 -7.47
C HIS A 309 9.78 6.77 -5.95
N PHE A 310 10.29 5.72 -5.32
CA PHE A 310 10.74 5.78 -3.94
C PHE A 310 12.17 6.30 -3.87
N ARG A 311 12.46 7.20 -2.94
CA ARG A 311 13.80 7.75 -2.72
C ARG A 311 14.71 6.65 -2.17
N PRO A 312 15.74 6.20 -2.91
CA PRO A 312 16.61 5.12 -2.47
C PRO A 312 17.54 5.58 -1.34
N ARG A 313 17.91 4.68 -0.47
CA ARG A 313 18.86 4.93 0.61
C ARG A 313 20.31 4.62 0.22
N ASN A 314 20.51 3.80 -0.80
CA ASN A 314 21.85 3.53 -1.35
C ASN A 314 22.39 4.78 -2.04
N PRO A 315 23.54 5.36 -1.58
CA PRO A 315 24.02 6.64 -2.10
C PRO A 315 24.42 6.59 -3.59
N THR A 316 24.89 5.43 -4.08
CA THR A 316 25.22 5.27 -5.49
C THR A 316 23.95 5.33 -6.35
N VAL A 317 22.92 4.57 -5.97
CA VAL A 317 21.64 4.60 -6.66
C VAL A 317 20.97 5.97 -6.52
N ALA A 318 21.03 6.60 -5.35
CA ALA A 318 20.50 7.95 -5.16
C ALA A 318 21.14 8.99 -6.10
N ALA A 319 22.44 8.85 -6.38
CA ALA A 319 23.14 9.71 -7.35
C ALA A 319 22.65 9.46 -8.79
N GLU A 320 22.38 8.20 -9.17
CA GLU A 320 21.84 7.85 -10.49
C GLU A 320 20.47 8.51 -10.74
N PHE A 321 19.63 8.62 -9.68
CA PHE A 321 18.27 9.18 -9.75
C PHE A 321 18.14 10.62 -9.22
N SER A 322 19.27 11.34 -9.06
CA SER A 322 19.26 12.69 -8.47
C SER A 322 18.39 13.71 -9.23
N GLY A 323 18.24 13.55 -10.54
CA GLY A 323 17.35 14.39 -11.36
C GLY A 323 15.86 14.18 -11.09
N GLN A 324 15.47 13.01 -10.56
CA GLN A 324 14.08 12.65 -10.27
C GLN A 324 13.65 13.18 -8.89
N PHE A 325 14.57 13.23 -7.92
CA PHE A 325 14.29 13.57 -6.53
C PHE A 325 14.94 14.90 -6.11
N PRO A 326 14.29 16.04 -6.32
CA PRO A 326 14.83 17.31 -5.89
C PRO A 326 15.00 17.33 -4.36
N ALA A 327 15.96 18.14 -3.90
CA ALA A 327 16.15 18.38 -2.46
C ALA A 327 14.92 19.09 -1.88
N LEU A 328 14.49 18.64 -0.71
CA LEU A 328 13.36 19.18 0.04
C LEU A 328 13.77 19.37 1.50
N GLU A 329 13.21 20.39 2.15
CA GLU A 329 13.32 20.51 3.60
C GLU A 329 12.37 19.52 4.25
N LEU A 330 12.95 18.53 4.95
CA LEU A 330 12.20 17.44 5.58
C LEU A 330 12.52 17.38 7.07
N PHE A 331 11.48 17.21 7.88
CA PHE A 331 11.63 16.83 9.29
C PHE A 331 11.28 15.36 9.47
N THR A 332 11.81 14.75 10.53
CA THR A 332 11.55 13.33 10.83
C THR A 332 10.43 13.17 11.85
N ILE A 333 9.90 11.95 11.94
CA ILE A 333 8.93 11.57 12.96
C ILE A 333 9.52 11.68 14.37
N ASP A 334 10.81 11.34 14.52
CA ASP A 334 11.50 11.40 15.82
C ASP A 334 11.72 12.82 16.28
N GLU A 335 12.21 13.71 15.40
CA GLU A 335 12.43 15.12 15.72
C GLU A 335 11.15 15.83 16.17
N MET A 336 10.07 15.63 15.43
CA MET A 336 8.85 16.42 15.61
C MET A 336 7.90 15.82 16.63
N PHE A 337 7.82 14.49 16.70
CA PHE A 337 6.77 13.79 17.45
C PHE A 337 7.33 12.83 18.51
N GLY A 338 8.65 12.65 18.61
CA GLY A 338 9.28 11.68 19.51
C GLY A 338 9.03 10.22 19.13
N GLY A 339 8.91 9.97 17.82
CA GLY A 339 8.73 8.64 17.23
C GLY A 339 7.27 8.20 17.06
N TRP A 340 7.11 7.10 16.33
CA TRP A 340 5.78 6.58 15.98
C TRP A 340 4.94 6.15 17.16
N LYS A 341 5.54 5.55 18.18
CA LYS A 341 4.80 5.10 19.39
C LYS A 341 4.08 6.26 20.05
N ARG A 342 4.77 7.40 20.21
CA ARG A 342 4.18 8.61 20.79
C ARG A 342 3.17 9.26 19.83
N ALA A 343 3.52 9.42 18.56
CA ALA A 343 2.64 9.99 17.56
C ALA A 343 1.32 9.19 17.45
N GLN A 344 1.39 7.86 17.46
CA GLN A 344 0.22 6.98 17.42
C GLN A 344 -0.67 7.19 18.65
N ALA A 345 -0.09 7.21 19.85
CA ALA A 345 -0.83 7.38 21.10
C ALA A 345 -1.51 8.76 21.19
N GLU A 346 -0.82 9.83 20.82
CA GLU A 346 -1.34 11.19 20.97
C GLU A 346 -2.31 11.58 19.86
N HIS A 347 -2.04 11.17 18.61
CA HIS A 347 -2.78 11.66 17.46
C HIS A 347 -3.82 10.68 16.92
N PHE A 348 -3.56 9.38 16.92
CA PHE A 348 -4.36 8.40 16.15
C PHE A 348 -5.04 7.32 16.99
N ALA A 349 -4.71 7.16 18.27
CA ALA A 349 -5.46 6.32 19.19
C ALA A 349 -6.94 6.75 19.26
N ASP A 350 -7.81 5.87 19.72
CA ASP A 350 -9.23 6.19 19.87
C ASP A 350 -9.39 7.34 20.88
N GLY A 351 -10.15 8.37 20.47
CA GLY A 351 -10.26 9.63 21.19
C GLY A 351 -9.02 10.53 21.11
N GLY A 352 -8.04 10.17 20.28
CA GLY A 352 -6.83 10.97 20.02
C GLY A 352 -7.10 12.32 19.37
N ARG A 353 -6.03 13.05 19.05
CA ARG A 353 -6.16 14.41 18.47
C ARG A 353 -6.90 14.40 17.14
N PHE A 354 -6.65 13.40 16.27
CA PHE A 354 -7.35 13.29 15.00
C PHE A 354 -8.87 13.13 15.19
N ASP A 355 -9.31 12.28 16.11
CA ASP A 355 -10.75 12.06 16.36
C ASP A 355 -11.43 13.35 16.80
N ARG A 356 -10.79 14.16 17.67
CA ARG A 356 -11.31 15.45 18.13
C ARG A 356 -11.37 16.48 17.01
N ILE A 357 -10.30 16.60 16.21
CA ILE A 357 -10.23 17.49 15.05
C ILE A 357 -11.33 17.13 14.03
N PHE A 358 -11.49 15.83 13.77
CA PHE A 358 -12.46 15.36 12.81
C PHE A 358 -13.92 15.55 13.29
N ALA A 359 -14.17 15.38 14.60
CA ALA A 359 -15.48 15.64 15.19
C ALA A 359 -15.87 17.14 15.11
N ALA A 360 -14.91 18.05 15.26
CA ALA A 360 -15.14 19.50 15.13
C ALA A 360 -15.53 19.92 13.70
N ARG A 361 -15.35 19.07 12.69
CA ARG A 361 -15.81 19.28 11.31
C ARG A 361 -17.34 19.41 11.20
N ALA A 362 -18.08 18.72 12.05
CA ALA A 362 -19.53 18.64 12.00
C ALA A 362 -20.24 19.84 12.68
N GLN A 363 -19.47 20.71 13.35
CA GLN A 363 -19.93 21.92 13.99
C GLN A 363 -19.64 23.15 13.09
#